data_57cc5cfc7ac99387a4830df5d0ddb6a8
#
_entry.id   57cc5cfc7ac99387a4830df5d0ddb6a8
#
_cell.length_a   1.000
_cell.length_b   1.000
_cell.length_c   1.000
_cell.angle_alpha   90.00
_cell.angle_beta   90.00
_cell.angle_gamma   90.00
#
_symmetry.space_group_name_H-M   'P 1'
#
loop_
_entity.id
_entity.type
_entity.pdbx_description
1 polymer ?
#
loop_
_entity_poly.entity_id
_entity_poly.type
_entity_poly.pdbx_seq_one_letter_code
_entity_poly.pdbx_strand_id
1 'polypeptide(L)'
;MKESKFQHELIEDIKERFEGCIVLKNDPNYIQGIPDLIVLYRDKWAALEVKANRNASIRPNQRYYVDKLDEMSYASFICPEVKEEVLHEIQKLFDS
;
A
#
# COMPACT_ATOMS: atom_id res chain seq x y z
N MET A 1 3.83 -9.73 14.54
CA MET A 1 2.55 -9.89 13.80
C MET A 1 2.82 -10.49 12.43
N LYS A 2 1.96 -11.39 11.98
CA LYS A 2 2.10 -11.96 10.63
C LYS A 2 1.70 -10.93 9.59
N GLU A 3 2.36 -10.96 8.45
CA GLU A 3 2.07 -10.05 7.35
C GLU A 3 0.61 -10.12 6.91
N SER A 4 0.04 -11.32 6.79
CA SER A 4 -1.36 -11.50 6.38
C SER A 4 -2.34 -10.89 7.36
N LYS A 5 -2.06 -10.99 8.67
CA LYS A 5 -2.90 -10.39 9.69
C LYS A 5 -2.83 -8.86 9.62
N PHE A 6 -1.62 -8.32 9.49
CA PHE A 6 -1.43 -6.88 9.34
C PHE A 6 -2.14 -6.37 8.08
N GLN A 7 -2.02 -7.09 6.96
CA GLN A 7 -2.71 -6.70 5.72
C GLN A 7 -4.21 -6.63 5.91
N HIS A 8 -4.79 -7.63 6.57
CA HIS A 8 -6.24 -7.65 6.82
C HIS A 8 -6.68 -6.44 7.66
N GLU A 9 -5.98 -6.17 8.75
CA GLU A 9 -6.27 -5.03 9.62
C GLU A 9 -6.09 -3.71 8.89
N LEU A 10 -5.04 -3.62 8.05
CA LEU A 10 -4.75 -2.43 7.26
C LEU A 10 -5.88 -2.12 6.28
N ILE A 11 -6.39 -3.13 5.59
CA ILE A 11 -7.49 -2.95 4.63
C ILE A 11 -8.73 -2.38 5.35
N GLU A 12 -9.07 -2.93 6.51
CA GLU A 12 -10.22 -2.45 7.26
C GLU A 12 -10.02 -1.01 7.74
N ASP A 13 -8.82 -0.67 8.18
CA ASP A 13 -8.48 0.67 8.62
C ASP A 13 -8.55 1.69 7.46
N ILE A 14 -8.05 1.29 6.28
CA ILE A 14 -8.10 2.12 5.08
C ILE A 14 -9.56 2.40 4.70
N LYS A 15 -10.42 1.39 4.73
CA LYS A 15 -11.83 1.54 4.39
C LYS A 15 -12.56 2.49 5.34
N GLU A 16 -12.22 2.45 6.62
CA GLU A 16 -12.80 3.37 7.60
C GLU A 16 -12.28 4.79 7.39
N ARG A 17 -11.00 4.92 7.13
CA ARG A 17 -10.32 6.22 7.06
C ARG A 17 -10.67 7.00 5.78
N PHE A 18 -10.80 6.29 4.66
CA PHE A 18 -11.06 6.90 3.35
C PHE A 18 -12.42 6.43 2.83
N GLU A 19 -13.47 7.04 3.36
CA GLU A 19 -14.84 6.64 3.02
C GLU A 19 -15.09 6.75 1.52
N GLY A 20 -15.61 5.66 0.95
CA GLY A 20 -15.88 5.59 -0.48
C GLY A 20 -14.70 5.05 -1.31
N CYS A 21 -13.57 4.75 -0.69
CA CYS A 21 -12.45 4.16 -1.41
C CYS A 21 -12.72 2.70 -1.80
N ILE A 22 -12.00 2.25 -2.81
CA ILE A 22 -12.02 0.84 -3.24
C ILE A 22 -10.61 0.30 -3.04
N VAL A 23 -10.48 -0.81 -2.32
CA VAL A 23 -9.19 -1.46 -2.12
C VAL A 23 -9.13 -2.72 -2.99
N LEU A 24 -8.12 -2.80 -3.84
CA LEU A 24 -7.88 -3.95 -4.70
C LEU A 24 -6.65 -4.70 -4.20
N LYS A 25 -6.74 -6.03 -4.20
CA LYS A 25 -5.59 -6.88 -3.96
C LYS A 25 -5.04 -7.35 -5.29
N ASN A 26 -3.75 -7.13 -5.51
CA ASN A 26 -3.11 -7.54 -6.76
C ASN A 26 -2.65 -9.00 -6.69
N ASP A 27 -2.67 -9.67 -7.85
CA ASP A 27 -2.22 -11.05 -7.97
C ASP A 27 -0.70 -11.07 -8.24
N PRO A 28 0.12 -11.54 -7.28
CA PRO A 28 1.57 -11.60 -7.47
C PRO A 28 2.00 -12.60 -8.53
N ASN A 29 1.10 -13.53 -8.91
CA ASN A 29 1.38 -14.51 -9.97
C ASN A 29 1.22 -13.90 -11.36
N TYR A 30 0.49 -12.80 -11.47
CA TYR A 30 0.32 -12.10 -12.74
C TYR A 30 1.51 -11.20 -13.01
N ILE A 31 1.86 -10.34 -12.06
CA ILE A 31 3.07 -9.49 -12.15
C ILE A 31 3.84 -9.67 -10.86
N GLN A 32 5.02 -10.32 -10.95
CA GLN A 32 5.86 -10.52 -9.78
C GLN A 32 6.45 -9.19 -9.31
N GLY A 33 6.31 -8.92 -8.01
CA GLY A 33 6.83 -7.71 -7.40
C GLY A 33 5.88 -6.53 -7.39
N ILE A 34 4.69 -6.67 -8.01
CA ILE A 34 3.69 -5.60 -7.96
C ILE A 34 3.22 -5.44 -6.50
N PRO A 35 2.98 -4.19 -6.01
CA PRO A 35 2.49 -4.00 -4.64
C PRO A 35 1.20 -4.75 -4.37
N ASP A 36 1.03 -5.19 -3.13
CA ASP A 36 -0.10 -6.02 -2.71
C ASP A 36 -1.45 -5.35 -2.90
N LEU A 37 -1.51 -4.05 -2.66
CA LEU A 37 -2.78 -3.33 -2.62
C LEU A 37 -2.75 -2.09 -3.52
N ILE A 38 -3.91 -1.79 -4.12
CA ILE A 38 -4.17 -0.49 -4.74
C ILE A 38 -5.39 0.10 -4.04
N VAL A 39 -5.28 1.34 -3.62
CA VAL A 39 -6.40 2.08 -3.02
C VAL A 39 -6.86 3.12 -4.02
N LEU A 40 -8.09 2.99 -4.47
CA LEU A 40 -8.70 3.93 -5.40
C LEU A 40 -9.61 4.88 -4.63
N TYR A 41 -9.44 6.17 -4.84
CA TYR A 41 -10.25 7.19 -4.17
C TYR A 41 -10.51 8.35 -5.12
N ARG A 42 -11.75 8.45 -5.63
CA ARG A 42 -12.10 9.45 -6.63
C ARG A 42 -11.21 9.30 -7.87
N ASP A 43 -10.50 10.36 -8.27
CA ASP A 43 -9.58 10.34 -9.41
C ASP A 43 -8.13 10.06 -9.00
N LYS A 44 -7.90 9.60 -7.77
CA LYS A 44 -6.55 9.37 -7.20
C LYS A 44 -6.37 7.93 -6.80
N TRP A 45 -5.11 7.50 -6.68
CA TRP A 45 -4.80 6.15 -6.24
C TRP A 45 -3.45 6.09 -5.53
N ALA A 46 -3.32 5.09 -4.69
CA ALA A 46 -2.07 4.79 -4.00
C ALA A 46 -1.84 3.28 -4.00
N ALA A 47 -0.59 2.86 -4.13
CA ALA A 47 -0.21 1.45 -4.10
C ALA A 47 0.62 1.16 -2.86
N LEU A 48 0.36 0.03 -2.22
CA LEU A 48 1.03 -0.34 -0.97
C LEU A 48 1.59 -1.76 -1.04
N GLU A 49 2.89 -1.87 -0.77
CA GLU A 49 3.55 -3.17 -0.60
C GLU A 49 3.62 -3.47 0.90
N VAL A 50 2.87 -4.47 1.34
CA VAL A 50 2.71 -4.80 2.76
C VAL A 50 3.87 -5.65 3.24
N LYS A 51 4.45 -5.27 4.38
CA LYS A 51 5.53 -6.00 5.04
C LYS A 51 5.18 -6.23 6.51
N ALA A 52 5.68 -7.34 7.07
CA ALA A 52 5.41 -7.69 8.47
C ALA A 52 6.07 -6.73 9.46
N ASN A 53 7.22 -6.18 9.11
CA ASN A 53 7.98 -5.23 9.93
C ASN A 53 9.00 -4.49 9.06
N ARG A 54 9.62 -3.45 9.64
CA ARG A 54 10.57 -2.61 8.87
C ARG A 54 11.84 -3.34 8.45
N ASN A 55 12.16 -4.46 9.08
CA ASN A 55 13.37 -5.24 8.76
C ASN A 55 13.10 -6.39 7.78
N ALA A 56 11.85 -6.53 7.31
CA ALA A 56 11.50 -7.57 6.35
C ALA A 56 12.26 -7.35 5.04
N SER A 57 12.68 -8.44 4.41
CA SER A 57 13.45 -8.34 3.18
C SER A 57 12.62 -7.77 2.03
N ILE A 58 13.29 -7.01 1.17
CA ILE A 58 12.67 -6.39 -0.01
C ILE A 58 13.36 -6.99 -1.24
N ARG A 59 12.57 -7.58 -2.13
CA ARG A 59 13.11 -8.13 -3.37
C ARG A 59 13.31 -7.01 -4.40
N PRO A 60 14.29 -7.16 -5.31
CA PRO A 60 14.55 -6.11 -6.31
C PRO A 60 13.33 -5.73 -7.15
N ASN A 61 12.50 -6.70 -7.55
CA ASN A 61 11.31 -6.40 -8.33
C ASN A 61 10.25 -5.64 -7.52
N GLN A 62 10.16 -5.86 -6.20
CA GLN A 62 9.27 -5.08 -5.34
C GLN A 62 9.72 -3.63 -5.28
N ARG A 63 11.02 -3.39 -5.10
CA ARG A 63 11.59 -2.04 -5.11
C ARG A 63 11.31 -1.36 -6.45
N TYR A 64 11.51 -2.08 -7.55
CA TYR A 64 11.28 -1.55 -8.88
C TYR A 64 9.85 -1.02 -9.03
N TYR A 65 8.85 -1.84 -8.67
CA TYR A 65 7.45 -1.44 -8.86
C TYR A 65 6.99 -0.37 -7.88
N VAL A 66 7.46 -0.40 -6.63
CA VAL A 66 7.14 0.67 -5.69
C VAL A 66 7.67 2.01 -6.22
N ASP A 67 8.92 2.05 -6.68
CA ASP A 67 9.51 3.28 -7.21
C ASP A 67 8.78 3.76 -8.46
N LYS A 68 8.46 2.83 -9.37
CA LYS A 68 7.76 3.15 -10.62
C LYS A 68 6.37 3.72 -10.37
N LEU A 69 5.61 3.07 -9.49
CA LEU A 69 4.25 3.51 -9.19
C LEU A 69 4.23 4.79 -8.37
N ASP A 70 5.25 5.02 -7.54
CA ASP A 70 5.38 6.26 -6.80
C ASP A 70 5.60 7.46 -7.74
N GLU A 71 6.31 7.24 -8.83
CA GLU A 71 6.47 8.28 -9.86
C GLU A 71 5.14 8.60 -10.55
N MET A 72 4.26 7.62 -10.71
CA MET A 72 2.98 7.79 -11.39
C MET A 72 1.92 8.44 -10.50
N SER A 73 1.89 8.10 -9.22
CA SER A 73 0.97 8.65 -8.24
C SER A 73 1.62 8.60 -6.86
N TYR A 74 1.30 7.58 -6.07
CA TYR A 74 1.95 7.35 -4.77
C TYR A 74 2.09 5.85 -4.57
N ALA A 75 3.25 5.41 -4.14
CA ALA A 75 3.47 4.03 -3.73
C ALA A 75 4.48 3.98 -2.60
N SER A 76 4.30 3.04 -1.69
CA SER A 76 5.20 2.88 -0.56
C SER A 76 5.14 1.46 -0.03
N PHE A 77 6.22 1.05 0.63
CA PHE A 77 6.18 -0.08 1.54
C PHE A 77 5.45 0.36 2.80
N ILE A 78 4.69 -0.54 3.40
CA ILE A 78 3.97 -0.24 4.63
C ILE A 78 4.09 -1.42 5.59
N CYS A 79 4.41 -1.13 6.84
CA CYS A 79 4.51 -2.10 7.92
C CYS A 79 3.95 -1.47 9.18
N PRO A 80 3.73 -2.24 10.26
CA PRO A 80 3.15 -1.68 11.49
C PRO A 80 3.87 -0.46 12.03
N GLU A 81 5.21 -0.44 11.96
CA GLU A 81 6.01 0.64 12.54
C GLU A 81 5.85 1.98 11.83
N VAL A 82 5.50 1.98 10.52
CA VAL A 82 5.35 3.21 9.75
C VAL A 82 3.93 3.40 9.20
N LYS A 83 3.00 2.61 9.66
CA LYS A 83 1.62 2.63 9.16
C LYS A 83 1.00 4.02 9.18
N GLU A 84 1.07 4.71 10.31
CA GLU A 84 0.42 6.02 10.45
C GLU A 84 1.08 7.09 9.59
N GLU A 85 2.41 7.04 9.44
CA GLU A 85 3.11 7.97 8.56
C GLU A 85 2.67 7.82 7.11
N VAL A 86 2.59 6.56 6.63
CA VAL A 86 2.18 6.26 5.26
C VAL A 86 0.73 6.66 5.02
N LEU A 87 -0.17 6.30 5.93
CA LEU A 87 -1.58 6.66 5.79
C LEU A 87 -1.80 8.16 5.83
N HIS A 88 -0.99 8.89 6.60
CA HIS A 88 -1.04 10.34 6.62
C HIS A 88 -0.64 10.95 5.27
N GLU A 89 0.38 10.39 4.63
CA GLU A 89 0.79 10.84 3.30
C GLU A 89 -0.27 10.56 2.24
N ILE A 90 -0.93 9.40 2.34
CA ILE A 90 -2.04 9.06 1.45
C ILE A 90 -3.20 10.04 1.67
N GLN A 91 -3.47 10.40 2.93
CA GLN A 91 -4.50 11.38 3.26
C GLN A 91 -4.25 12.71 2.55
N LYS A 92 -3.00 13.18 2.59
CA LYS A 92 -2.63 14.43 1.89
C LYS A 92 -2.88 14.34 0.39
N LEU A 93 -2.52 13.22 -0.23
CA LEU A 93 -2.77 13.00 -1.65
C LEU A 93 -4.27 13.04 -1.95
N PHE A 94 -5.05 12.30 -1.16
CA PHE A 94 -6.48 12.17 -1.41
C PHE A 94 -7.25 13.47 -1.16
N ASP A 95 -6.72 14.32 -0.29
CA ASP A 95 -7.33 15.62 0.02
C ASP A 95 -6.90 16.74 -0.94
N SER A 96 -5.93 16.47 -1.80
CA SER A 96 -5.40 17.50 -2.71
C SER A 96 -6.31 17.81 -3.90
#